data_4bcf43de8628c9dd47b514bad280a7bb
#
_entry.id   4bcf43de8628c9dd47b514bad280a7bb
#
_cell.length_a   1.000
_cell.length_b   1.000
_cell.length_c   1.000
_cell.angle_alpha   90.00
_cell.angle_beta   90.00
_cell.angle_gamma   90.00
#
_symmetry.space_group_name_H-M   'P 1'
#
loop_
_entity.id
_entity.type
_entity.pdbx_description
1 polymer ?
#
loop_
_entity_poly.entity_id
_entity_poly.type
_entity_poly.pdbx_seq_one_letter_code
_entity_poly.pdbx_strand_id
1 'polypeptide(L)'
;MTFNPLQERGIPLDRQLRDWRELNVLPIDPDHADPYTRCRIITMNGIEVEAILFSHQLARHCTDLELKRQLARVRYIEAQQQKAVNWLLPGVSSVLETTIAYEQVAVDLTAWVARMEPDPYLTRAYEFGVLEDFDHLYRYANLYEMIEHRKAEKIVDQLTEVMPGRPTYLHHRDPVDNVREPYDRNSAAPISKLHALTVMSAEQQTMNFYMNVGPTYMEPIARQLYQEIGLIEEEHVTHYESLVDPGESWWEMLLNHEYNECYL
;
A
#
# COMPACT_ATOMS: atom_id res chain seq x y z
N MET A 1 7.67 15.20 20.92
CA MET A 1 7.98 13.76 21.13
C MET A 1 7.61 13.06 19.86
N THR A 2 8.55 12.43 19.21
CA THR A 2 8.29 11.60 18.03
C THR A 2 7.67 10.29 18.53
N PHE A 3 6.46 9.99 18.10
CA PHE A 3 5.80 8.71 18.34
C PHE A 3 6.68 7.60 17.74
N ASN A 4 7.04 6.61 18.53
CA ASN A 4 7.73 5.42 18.06
C ASN A 4 6.88 4.20 18.40
N PRO A 5 6.17 3.63 17.41
CA PRO A 5 5.26 2.51 17.66
C PRO A 5 5.96 1.26 18.20
N LEU A 6 7.26 1.10 17.96
CA LEU A 6 8.04 -0.03 18.49
C LEU A 6 8.38 0.11 19.98
N GLN A 7 8.22 1.29 20.55
CA GLN A 7 8.48 1.59 21.98
C GLN A 7 7.19 1.72 22.78
N GLU A 8 6.05 1.76 22.13
CA GLU A 8 4.75 1.86 22.79
C GLU A 8 4.21 0.47 23.11
N ARG A 9 3.76 0.28 24.32
CA ARG A 9 3.01 -0.92 24.67
C ARG A 9 1.66 -0.90 23.95
N GLY A 10 1.48 -1.85 23.04
CA GLY A 10 0.18 -2.06 22.40
C GLY A 10 -0.92 -2.42 23.42
N ILE A 11 -2.17 -2.22 23.02
CA ILE A 11 -3.31 -2.70 23.78
C ILE A 11 -3.42 -4.22 23.57
N PRO A 12 -3.50 -5.04 24.65
CA PRO A 12 -3.68 -6.48 24.51
C PRO A 12 -4.86 -6.85 23.59
N LEU A 13 -4.69 -7.86 22.74
CA LEU A 13 -5.68 -8.28 21.75
C LEU A 13 -7.08 -8.52 22.32
N ASP A 14 -7.17 -9.13 23.49
CA ASP A 14 -8.45 -9.39 24.18
C ASP A 14 -9.19 -8.11 24.59
N ARG A 15 -8.48 -7.01 24.77
CA ARG A 15 -9.06 -5.69 25.03
C ARG A 15 -9.46 -4.94 23.75
N GLN A 16 -9.01 -5.41 22.60
CA GLN A 16 -9.34 -4.85 21.29
C GLN A 16 -10.53 -5.56 20.62
N LEU A 17 -11.00 -6.66 21.16
CA LEU A 17 -12.16 -7.42 20.65
C LEU A 17 -13.46 -6.67 20.93
N ARG A 18 -13.67 -5.57 20.21
CA ARG A 18 -14.86 -4.72 20.33
C ARG A 18 -15.69 -4.77 19.05
N ASP A 19 -16.99 -4.56 19.17
CA ASP A 19 -17.82 -4.24 18.00
C ASP A 19 -17.48 -2.82 17.51
N TRP A 20 -17.47 -2.60 16.21
CA TRP A 20 -17.12 -1.31 15.62
C TRP A 20 -18.00 -0.15 16.12
N ARG A 21 -19.24 -0.43 16.50
CA ARG A 21 -20.17 0.57 17.05
C ARG A 21 -19.71 1.12 18.39
N GLU A 22 -18.94 0.35 19.13
CA GLU A 22 -18.38 0.78 20.42
C GLU A 22 -17.26 1.81 20.25
N LEU A 23 -16.71 1.95 19.03
CA LEU A 23 -15.70 2.94 18.71
C LEU A 23 -16.28 4.36 18.59
N ASN A 24 -17.61 4.48 18.55
CA ASN A 24 -18.34 5.78 18.48
C ASN A 24 -17.88 6.70 17.37
N VAL A 25 -17.52 6.14 16.23
CA VAL A 25 -17.08 6.90 15.05
C VAL A 25 -18.30 7.60 14.43
N LEU A 26 -18.19 8.90 14.20
CA LEU A 26 -19.23 9.69 13.55
C LEU A 26 -18.92 9.87 12.06
N PRO A 27 -19.92 9.73 11.18
CA PRO A 27 -19.74 9.99 9.76
C PRO A 27 -19.27 11.41 9.50
N ILE A 28 -18.41 11.57 8.52
CA ILE A 28 -18.00 12.87 7.98
C ILE A 28 -18.85 13.12 6.74
N ASP A 29 -19.27 14.37 6.56
CA ASP A 29 -19.94 14.77 5.33
C ASP A 29 -18.92 14.69 4.16
N PRO A 30 -19.13 13.79 3.20
CA PRO A 30 -18.17 13.58 2.12
C PRO A 30 -18.03 14.79 1.19
N ASP A 31 -19.09 15.60 1.06
CA ASP A 31 -19.09 16.77 0.19
C ASP A 31 -18.32 17.96 0.82
N HIS A 32 -18.12 17.93 2.14
CA HIS A 32 -17.41 18.95 2.89
C HIS A 32 -16.05 18.49 3.42
N ALA A 33 -15.72 17.19 3.31
CA ALA A 33 -14.38 16.70 3.64
C ALA A 33 -13.37 17.23 2.63
N ASP A 34 -12.25 17.74 3.13
CA ASP A 34 -11.15 18.12 2.25
C ASP A 34 -10.55 16.90 1.54
N PRO A 35 -9.92 17.09 0.37
CA PRO A 35 -9.39 15.97 -0.43
C PRO A 35 -8.38 15.10 0.34
N TYR A 36 -7.53 15.72 1.17
CA TYR A 36 -6.55 15.01 1.98
C TYR A 36 -7.22 14.06 2.98
N THR A 37 -8.21 14.56 3.74
CA THR A 37 -8.97 13.74 4.69
C THR A 37 -9.68 12.58 3.98
N ARG A 38 -10.32 12.84 2.84
CA ARG A 38 -10.99 11.80 2.04
C ARG A 38 -10.02 10.73 1.58
N CYS A 39 -8.90 11.14 1.00
CA CYS A 39 -7.88 10.24 0.49
C CYS A 39 -7.34 9.33 1.62
N ARG A 40 -7.05 9.88 2.78
CA ARG A 40 -6.57 9.11 3.94
C ARG A 40 -7.60 8.14 4.48
N ILE A 41 -8.87 8.50 4.52
CA ILE A 41 -9.93 7.57 4.96
C ILE A 41 -10.10 6.43 3.96
N ILE A 42 -10.09 6.73 2.66
CA ILE A 42 -10.19 5.72 1.61
C ILE A 42 -9.01 4.76 1.67
N THR A 43 -7.80 5.29 1.79
CA THR A 43 -6.57 4.49 1.92
C THR A 43 -6.61 3.62 3.17
N MET A 44 -6.97 4.18 4.32
CA MET A 44 -7.08 3.41 5.56
C MET A 44 -8.12 2.30 5.44
N ASN A 45 -9.25 2.55 4.78
CA ASN A 45 -10.25 1.52 4.52
C ASN A 45 -9.69 0.37 3.68
N GLY A 46 -8.90 0.68 2.66
CA GLY A 46 -8.20 -0.30 1.84
C GLY A 46 -7.18 -1.11 2.64
N ILE A 47 -6.34 -0.44 3.43
CA ILE A 47 -5.33 -1.08 4.30
C ILE A 47 -6.00 -2.07 5.26
N GLU A 48 -7.11 -1.70 5.88
CA GLU A 48 -7.85 -2.59 6.79
C GLU A 48 -8.41 -3.83 6.06
N VAL A 49 -8.87 -3.69 4.81
CA VAL A 49 -9.30 -4.83 3.98
C VAL A 49 -8.12 -5.75 3.68
N GLU A 50 -6.98 -5.20 3.29
CA GLU A 50 -5.77 -5.97 3.01
C GLU A 50 -5.25 -6.68 4.26
N ALA A 51 -5.25 -6.02 5.42
CA ALA A 51 -4.87 -6.63 6.69
C ALA A 51 -5.75 -7.85 7.05
N ILE A 52 -7.06 -7.78 6.76
CA ILE A 52 -7.98 -8.91 6.91
C ILE A 52 -7.57 -10.08 6.01
N LEU A 53 -7.30 -9.80 4.73
CA LEU A 53 -6.93 -10.81 3.73
C LEU A 53 -5.57 -11.40 4.06
N PHE A 54 -4.60 -10.57 4.38
CA PHE A 54 -3.26 -10.98 4.78
C PHE A 54 -3.29 -11.91 6.01
N SER A 55 -3.93 -11.49 7.09
CA SER A 55 -4.07 -12.33 8.30
C SER A 55 -4.75 -13.66 8.02
N HIS A 56 -5.69 -13.70 7.05
CA HIS A 56 -6.33 -14.95 6.62
C HIS A 56 -5.37 -15.87 5.86
N GLN A 57 -4.63 -15.32 4.91
CA GLN A 57 -3.63 -16.06 4.11
C GLN A 57 -2.55 -16.63 5.02
N LEU A 58 -1.99 -15.79 5.88
CA LEU A 58 -0.98 -16.19 6.84
C LEU A 58 -1.45 -17.34 7.74
N ALA A 59 -2.68 -17.27 8.25
CA ALA A 59 -3.26 -18.33 9.06
C ALA A 59 -3.44 -19.65 8.31
N ARG A 60 -3.59 -19.62 6.98
CA ARG A 60 -3.69 -20.84 6.15
C ARG A 60 -2.35 -21.57 6.04
N HIS A 61 -1.26 -20.83 5.98
CA HIS A 61 0.10 -21.39 5.84
C HIS A 61 0.75 -21.71 7.19
N CYS A 62 0.27 -21.11 8.28
CA CYS A 62 0.80 -21.38 9.61
C CYS A 62 0.43 -22.77 10.10
N THR A 63 1.38 -23.50 10.68
CA THR A 63 1.16 -24.82 11.31
C THR A 63 0.86 -24.73 12.79
N ASP A 64 1.30 -23.66 13.46
CA ASP A 64 1.07 -23.42 14.87
C ASP A 64 -0.39 -23.04 15.16
N LEU A 65 -1.04 -23.79 16.06
CA LEU A 65 -2.46 -23.60 16.37
C LEU A 65 -2.71 -22.33 17.20
N GLU A 66 -1.77 -21.94 18.06
CA GLU A 66 -1.92 -20.76 18.88
C GLU A 66 -1.75 -19.50 18.01
N LEU A 67 -0.76 -19.48 17.13
CA LEU A 67 -0.60 -18.41 16.17
C LEU A 67 -1.81 -18.29 15.24
N LYS A 68 -2.37 -19.40 14.77
CA LYS A 68 -3.65 -19.37 14.01
C LYS A 68 -4.80 -18.71 14.79
N ARG A 69 -4.90 -18.96 16.08
CA ARG A 69 -5.92 -18.33 16.93
C ARG A 69 -5.69 -16.84 17.08
N GLN A 70 -4.44 -16.43 17.27
CA GLN A 70 -4.08 -15.03 17.35
C GLN A 70 -4.38 -14.30 16.05
N LEU A 71 -3.98 -14.85 14.92
CA LEU A 71 -4.29 -14.30 13.59
C LEU A 71 -5.80 -14.20 13.33
N ALA A 72 -6.59 -15.16 13.82
CA ALA A 72 -8.05 -15.07 13.75
C ALA A 72 -8.62 -13.92 14.59
N ARG A 73 -8.03 -13.63 15.75
CA ARG A 73 -8.40 -12.48 16.59
C ARG A 73 -8.00 -11.16 15.94
N VAL A 74 -6.77 -11.06 15.42
CA VAL A 74 -6.31 -9.89 14.66
C VAL A 74 -7.27 -9.62 13.50
N ARG A 75 -7.55 -10.62 12.68
CA ARG A 75 -8.51 -10.50 11.57
C ARG A 75 -9.89 -9.98 12.00
N TYR A 76 -10.37 -10.42 13.16
CA TYR A 76 -11.64 -9.90 13.70
C TYR A 76 -11.53 -8.42 14.04
N ILE A 77 -10.43 -8.02 14.67
CA ILE A 77 -10.18 -6.62 15.05
C ILE A 77 -10.11 -5.76 13.80
N GLU A 78 -9.30 -6.13 12.80
CA GLU A 78 -9.18 -5.44 11.53
C GLU A 78 -10.55 -5.30 10.83
N ALA A 79 -11.36 -6.35 10.84
CA ALA A 79 -12.72 -6.30 10.29
C ALA A 79 -13.65 -5.32 11.04
N GLN A 80 -13.45 -5.12 12.34
CA GLN A 80 -14.21 -4.10 13.08
C GLN A 80 -13.67 -2.68 12.80
N GLN A 81 -12.36 -2.52 12.69
CA GLN A 81 -11.71 -1.27 12.32
C GLN A 81 -12.12 -0.85 10.92
N GLN A 82 -12.06 -1.76 9.95
CA GLN A 82 -12.51 -1.52 8.58
C GLN A 82 -13.96 -1.02 8.53
N LYS A 83 -14.87 -1.62 9.29
CA LYS A 83 -16.26 -1.15 9.36
C LYS A 83 -16.37 0.25 9.94
N ALA A 84 -15.58 0.57 10.97
CA ALA A 84 -15.54 1.90 11.55
C ALA A 84 -15.00 2.95 10.58
N VAL A 85 -13.90 2.63 9.89
CA VAL A 85 -13.31 3.50 8.88
C VAL A 85 -14.26 3.70 7.69
N ASN A 86 -14.87 2.62 7.20
CA ASN A 86 -15.86 2.71 6.13
C ASN A 86 -17.09 3.55 6.52
N TRP A 87 -17.45 3.57 7.80
CA TRP A 87 -18.54 4.40 8.32
C TRP A 87 -18.19 5.89 8.37
N LEU A 88 -16.91 6.27 8.36
CA LEU A 88 -16.48 7.68 8.31
C LEU A 88 -16.94 8.37 7.02
N LEU A 89 -16.91 7.67 5.87
CA LEU A 89 -17.37 8.19 4.57
C LEU A 89 -18.38 7.22 3.94
N PRO A 90 -19.61 7.17 4.45
CA PRO A 90 -20.61 6.24 3.94
C PRO A 90 -21.01 6.56 2.50
N GLY A 91 -20.89 5.56 1.63
CA GLY A 91 -21.49 5.59 0.29
C GLY A 91 -20.80 6.45 -0.76
N VAL A 92 -19.53 6.82 -0.58
CA VAL A 92 -18.89 7.83 -1.43
C VAL A 92 -17.74 7.32 -2.29
N SER A 93 -17.05 6.28 -1.88
CA SER A 93 -15.88 5.84 -2.60
C SER A 93 -16.25 4.98 -3.78
N SER A 94 -16.02 5.47 -4.99
CA SER A 94 -15.97 4.60 -6.15
C SER A 94 -14.66 3.79 -6.13
N VAL A 95 -14.62 2.73 -6.91
CA VAL A 95 -13.41 1.93 -7.07
C VAL A 95 -12.25 2.76 -7.61
N LEU A 96 -12.53 3.68 -8.55
CA LEU A 96 -11.51 4.59 -9.08
C LEU A 96 -11.02 5.60 -8.04
N GLU A 97 -11.88 6.13 -7.18
CA GLU A 97 -11.44 6.96 -6.05
C GLU A 97 -10.51 6.20 -5.11
N THR A 98 -10.83 4.94 -4.84
CA THR A 98 -9.97 4.07 -4.04
C THR A 98 -8.62 3.84 -4.72
N THR A 99 -8.63 3.56 -6.02
CA THR A 99 -7.41 3.37 -6.82
C THR A 99 -6.50 4.60 -6.78
N ILE A 100 -7.07 5.79 -7.01
CA ILE A 100 -6.31 7.06 -6.95
C ILE A 100 -5.72 7.28 -5.55
N ALA A 101 -6.44 6.90 -4.50
CA ALA A 101 -5.92 7.01 -3.14
C ALA A 101 -4.75 6.03 -2.89
N TYR A 102 -4.80 4.83 -3.44
CA TYR A 102 -3.68 3.88 -3.39
C TYR A 102 -2.45 4.44 -4.10
N GLU A 103 -2.61 4.94 -5.32
CA GLU A 103 -1.50 5.53 -6.06
C GLU A 103 -0.88 6.74 -5.34
N GLN A 104 -1.71 7.56 -4.72
CA GLN A 104 -1.18 8.69 -3.95
C GLN A 104 -0.36 8.22 -2.74
N VAL A 105 -0.79 7.16 -2.06
CA VAL A 105 -0.03 6.58 -0.95
C VAL A 105 1.25 5.91 -1.45
N ALA A 106 1.20 5.24 -2.60
CA ALA A 106 2.39 4.65 -3.22
C ALA A 106 3.44 5.74 -3.48
N VAL A 107 3.07 6.85 -4.14
CA VAL A 107 3.96 8.00 -4.33
C VAL A 107 4.54 8.51 -3.00
N ASP A 108 3.70 8.76 -2.00
CA ASP A 108 4.13 9.31 -0.70
C ASP A 108 5.07 8.33 0.03
N LEU A 109 4.75 7.04 0.02
CA LEU A 109 5.53 5.99 0.67
C LEU A 109 6.89 5.82 0.01
N THR A 110 6.90 5.61 -1.30
CA THR A 110 8.13 5.36 -2.06
C THR A 110 9.06 6.57 -1.98
N ALA A 111 8.52 7.78 -2.04
CA ALA A 111 9.28 9.00 -1.86
C ALA A 111 9.87 9.15 -0.45
N TRP A 112 9.11 8.78 0.58
CA TRP A 112 9.61 8.78 1.94
C TRP A 112 10.74 7.77 2.12
N VAL A 113 10.57 6.56 1.60
CA VAL A 113 11.59 5.50 1.63
C VAL A 113 12.84 5.94 0.89
N ALA A 114 12.73 6.50 -0.32
CA ALA A 114 13.87 7.03 -1.08
C ALA A 114 14.68 8.05 -0.28
N ARG A 115 14.00 8.91 0.47
CA ARG A 115 14.63 9.95 1.30
C ARG A 115 15.35 9.41 2.53
N MET A 116 14.87 8.30 3.08
CA MET A 116 15.40 7.68 4.30
C MET A 116 16.41 6.58 4.03
N GLU A 117 16.50 6.11 2.79
CA GLU A 117 17.38 5.02 2.38
C GLU A 117 18.86 5.44 2.44
N PRO A 118 19.70 4.74 3.22
CA PRO A 118 21.12 5.05 3.31
C PRO A 118 21.95 4.52 2.12
N ASP A 119 21.43 3.51 1.38
CA ASP A 119 22.14 2.95 0.24
C ASP A 119 21.85 3.75 -1.03
N PRO A 120 22.87 4.34 -1.69
CA PRO A 120 22.66 5.19 -2.87
C PRO A 120 22.08 4.44 -4.07
N TYR A 121 22.30 3.11 -4.17
CA TYR A 121 21.75 2.32 -5.24
C TYR A 121 20.26 2.14 -5.04
N LEU A 122 19.84 1.74 -3.84
CA LEU A 122 18.43 1.60 -3.50
C LEU A 122 17.69 2.93 -3.53
N THR A 123 18.32 4.02 -3.08
CA THR A 123 17.75 5.37 -3.22
C THR A 123 17.34 5.64 -4.67
N ARG A 124 18.23 5.38 -5.64
CA ARG A 124 17.90 5.59 -7.07
C ARG A 124 16.79 4.68 -7.57
N ALA A 125 16.75 3.44 -7.08
CA ALA A 125 15.68 2.52 -7.44
C ALA A 125 14.31 3.04 -6.94
N TYR A 126 14.24 3.52 -5.70
CA TYR A 126 13.02 4.12 -5.16
C TYR A 126 12.65 5.45 -5.82
N GLU A 127 13.62 6.31 -6.14
CA GLU A 127 13.38 7.54 -6.92
C GLU A 127 12.76 7.24 -8.29
N PHE A 128 13.20 6.15 -8.92
CA PHE A 128 12.58 5.68 -10.16
C PHE A 128 11.14 5.19 -9.93
N GLY A 129 10.90 4.38 -8.90
CA GLY A 129 9.56 3.92 -8.52
C GLY A 129 8.59 5.08 -8.28
N VAL A 130 9.03 6.14 -7.59
CA VAL A 130 8.21 7.36 -7.39
C VAL A 130 7.72 7.94 -8.72
N LEU A 131 8.55 7.93 -9.75
CA LEU A 131 8.15 8.46 -11.06
C LEU A 131 7.13 7.58 -11.76
N GLU A 132 7.20 6.26 -11.59
CA GLU A 132 6.20 5.34 -12.12
C GLU A 132 4.88 5.44 -11.36
N ASP A 133 4.90 5.51 -10.04
CA ASP A 133 3.71 5.75 -9.22
C ASP A 133 2.98 7.05 -9.62
N PHE A 134 3.74 8.10 -9.95
CA PHE A 134 3.15 9.33 -10.51
C PHE A 134 2.46 9.12 -11.86
N ASP A 135 3.07 8.35 -12.76
CA ASP A 135 2.46 8.02 -14.06
C ASP A 135 1.13 7.28 -13.83
N HIS A 136 1.12 6.30 -12.94
CA HIS A 136 -0.07 5.54 -12.57
C HIS A 136 -1.16 6.45 -12.01
N LEU A 137 -0.82 7.29 -11.04
CA LEU A 137 -1.75 8.25 -10.42
C LEU A 137 -2.43 9.13 -11.47
N TYR A 138 -1.66 9.71 -12.41
CA TYR A 138 -2.23 10.55 -13.46
C TYR A 138 -3.08 9.77 -14.46
N ARG A 139 -2.69 8.56 -14.80
CA ARG A 139 -3.45 7.70 -15.71
C ARG A 139 -4.81 7.33 -15.09
N TYR A 140 -4.85 6.97 -13.81
CA TYR A 140 -6.10 6.70 -13.11
C TYR A 140 -6.92 7.96 -12.88
N ALA A 141 -6.31 9.10 -12.61
CA ALA A 141 -7.01 10.38 -12.52
C ALA A 141 -7.70 10.74 -13.84
N ASN A 142 -7.04 10.55 -14.97
CA ASN A 142 -7.64 10.75 -16.28
C ASN A 142 -8.78 9.76 -16.53
N LEU A 143 -8.62 8.49 -16.20
CA LEU A 143 -9.65 7.47 -16.32
C LEU A 143 -10.88 7.82 -15.49
N TYR A 144 -10.68 8.31 -14.25
CA TYR A 144 -11.75 8.75 -13.38
C TYR A 144 -12.56 9.91 -14.00
N GLU A 145 -11.88 10.90 -14.55
CA GLU A 145 -12.56 12.00 -15.24
C GLU A 145 -13.35 11.55 -16.47
N MET A 146 -12.83 10.56 -17.19
CA MET A 146 -13.49 10.00 -18.37
C MET A 146 -14.74 9.18 -18.02
N ILE A 147 -14.70 8.37 -16.98
CA ILE A 147 -15.76 7.43 -16.63
C ILE A 147 -16.79 8.07 -15.70
N GLU A 148 -16.33 8.76 -14.66
CA GLU A 148 -17.22 9.31 -13.63
C GLU A 148 -17.63 10.76 -13.91
N HIS A 149 -17.05 11.39 -14.92
CA HIS A 149 -17.33 12.80 -15.29
C HIS A 149 -17.13 13.78 -14.13
N ARG A 150 -16.21 13.44 -13.23
CA ARG A 150 -15.83 14.23 -12.04
C ARG A 150 -14.38 14.62 -12.13
N LYS A 151 -14.02 15.76 -11.50
CA LYS A 151 -12.64 16.24 -11.50
C LYS A 151 -11.81 15.52 -10.46
N ALA A 152 -10.71 14.91 -10.87
CA ALA A 152 -9.79 14.22 -9.99
C ALA A 152 -9.14 15.16 -8.97
N GLU A 153 -8.95 16.42 -9.28
CA GLU A 153 -8.40 17.46 -8.38
C GLU A 153 -9.19 17.60 -7.06
N LYS A 154 -10.40 17.06 -7.01
CA LYS A 154 -11.21 17.06 -5.77
C LYS A 154 -10.88 15.91 -4.82
N ILE A 155 -10.20 14.90 -5.31
CA ILE A 155 -9.87 13.71 -4.54
C ILE A 155 -8.37 13.49 -4.40
N VAL A 156 -7.58 13.94 -5.36
CA VAL A 156 -6.10 13.94 -5.26
C VAL A 156 -5.70 15.07 -4.34
N ASP A 157 -5.01 14.74 -3.27
CA ASP A 157 -4.41 15.73 -2.40
C ASP A 157 -3.22 16.42 -3.09
N GLN A 158 -2.86 17.59 -2.63
CA GLN A 158 -1.59 18.17 -3.00
C GLN A 158 -0.49 17.25 -2.47
N LEU A 159 0.19 16.60 -3.37
CA LEU A 159 1.35 15.76 -3.08
C LEU A 159 2.43 16.63 -2.46
N THR A 160 2.59 16.47 -1.19
CA THR A 160 2.96 17.56 -0.32
C THR A 160 4.41 17.92 -0.34
N GLU A 161 5.34 17.05 -0.63
CA GLU A 161 6.72 17.42 -0.35
C GLU A 161 7.73 16.97 -1.40
N VAL A 162 7.36 16.10 -2.29
CA VAL A 162 8.36 15.35 -3.03
C VAL A 162 8.48 15.76 -4.49
N MET A 163 7.38 16.17 -5.11
CA MET A 163 7.39 16.52 -6.53
C MET A 163 6.55 17.75 -6.82
N PRO A 164 7.14 18.91 -6.91
CA PRO A 164 6.48 20.06 -7.49
C PRO A 164 6.42 19.89 -9.01
N GLY A 165 5.24 19.68 -9.55
CA GLY A 165 5.02 19.72 -10.99
C GLY A 165 4.52 18.40 -11.58
N ARG A 166 4.01 18.48 -12.80
CA ARG A 166 3.65 17.31 -13.57
C ARG A 166 4.91 16.49 -13.84
N PRO A 167 4.88 15.16 -13.58
CA PRO A 167 5.88 14.31 -14.14
C PRO A 167 5.87 14.53 -15.65
N THR A 168 6.99 14.89 -16.18
CA THR A 168 7.20 14.81 -17.61
C THR A 168 6.97 13.35 -17.98
N TYR A 169 6.08 13.10 -18.92
CA TYR A 169 5.87 11.78 -19.45
C TYR A 169 7.21 11.13 -19.73
N LEU A 170 7.61 10.25 -18.85
CA LEU A 170 8.81 9.45 -19.04
C LEU A 170 8.45 8.31 -19.99
N HIS A 171 8.21 8.67 -21.24
CA HIS A 171 7.96 7.73 -22.31
C HIS A 171 9.17 6.91 -22.71
N HIS A 172 10.32 7.26 -22.19
CA HIS A 172 11.51 6.46 -22.27
C HIS A 172 11.78 5.90 -20.88
N ARG A 173 11.01 4.90 -20.52
CA ARG A 173 11.41 3.99 -19.47
C ARG A 173 12.75 3.42 -19.89
N ASP A 174 13.79 3.94 -19.30
CA ASP A 174 14.94 3.09 -19.13
C ASP A 174 14.45 1.95 -18.26
N PRO A 175 14.40 0.72 -18.78
CA PRO A 175 13.96 -0.39 -17.97
C PRO A 175 14.75 -0.37 -16.66
N VAL A 176 14.11 -0.78 -15.58
CA VAL A 176 14.75 -1.00 -14.27
C VAL A 176 16.07 -1.77 -14.40
N ASP A 177 16.19 -2.57 -15.45
CA ASP A 177 17.41 -3.19 -15.96
C ASP A 177 18.63 -2.26 -16.18
N ASN A 178 18.45 -0.95 -16.25
CA ASN A 178 19.57 -0.03 -16.37
C ASN A 178 20.20 0.38 -15.03
N VAL A 179 19.59 0.00 -13.91
CA VAL A 179 20.21 0.08 -12.60
C VAL A 179 21.10 -1.15 -12.33
N ARG A 180 21.88 -1.54 -13.35
CA ARG A 180 22.68 -2.79 -13.39
C ARG A 180 24.06 -2.71 -12.75
N GLU A 181 24.24 -1.90 -11.74
CA GLU A 181 25.38 -2.16 -10.87
C GLU A 181 25.03 -3.36 -9.98
N PRO A 182 25.92 -4.34 -9.81
CA PRO A 182 25.65 -5.49 -8.99
C PRO A 182 25.44 -5.03 -7.54
N TYR A 183 24.18 -4.95 -7.14
CA TYR A 183 23.82 -4.70 -5.76
C TYR A 183 24.15 -5.94 -4.92
N ASP A 184 25.02 -5.79 -3.95
CA ASP A 184 25.33 -6.86 -3.00
C ASP A 184 24.33 -6.86 -1.84
N ARG A 185 23.21 -7.52 -2.02
CA ARG A 185 22.16 -7.69 -1.02
C ARG A 185 22.62 -8.37 0.28
N ASN A 186 23.71 -9.14 0.24
CA ASN A 186 24.24 -9.79 1.45
C ASN A 186 24.89 -8.77 2.39
N SER A 187 25.37 -7.66 1.85
CA SER A 187 25.94 -6.55 2.61
C SER A 187 24.91 -5.46 2.96
N ALA A 188 23.65 -5.61 2.54
CA ALA A 188 22.62 -4.61 2.79
C ALA A 188 22.39 -4.41 4.30
N ALA A 189 22.29 -3.14 4.70
CA ALA A 189 21.92 -2.78 6.06
C ALA A 189 20.52 -3.30 6.39
N PRO A 190 20.25 -3.69 7.65
CA PRO A 190 18.91 -4.15 8.04
C PRO A 190 17.80 -3.15 7.70
N ILE A 191 18.07 -1.85 7.82
CA ILE A 191 17.11 -0.81 7.45
C ILE A 191 16.79 -0.81 5.96
N SER A 192 17.76 -1.06 5.11
CA SER A 192 17.56 -1.15 3.65
C SER A 192 16.71 -2.35 3.28
N LYS A 193 16.89 -3.48 3.97
CA LYS A 193 16.02 -4.66 3.80
C LYS A 193 14.58 -4.35 4.22
N LEU A 194 14.39 -3.65 5.32
CA LEU A 194 13.08 -3.24 5.78
C LEU A 194 12.40 -2.30 4.78
N HIS A 195 13.14 -1.34 4.22
CA HIS A 195 12.63 -0.45 3.19
C HIS A 195 12.17 -1.22 1.96
N ALA A 196 13.00 -2.13 1.44
CA ALA A 196 12.65 -2.96 0.28
C ALA A 196 11.40 -3.82 0.54
N LEU A 197 11.30 -4.44 1.71
CA LEU A 197 10.12 -5.20 2.12
C LEU A 197 8.86 -4.34 2.20
N THR A 198 8.98 -3.12 2.72
CA THR A 198 7.86 -2.20 2.86
C THR A 198 7.30 -1.80 1.49
N VAL A 199 8.17 -1.39 0.57
CA VAL A 199 7.76 -1.03 -0.79
C VAL A 199 7.22 -2.24 -1.53
N MET A 200 7.92 -3.37 -1.50
CA MET A 200 7.46 -4.62 -2.12
C MET A 200 6.06 -5.03 -1.63
N SER A 201 5.80 -4.92 -0.33
CA SER A 201 4.49 -5.25 0.23
C SER A 201 3.39 -4.30 -0.27
N ALA A 202 3.68 -3.02 -0.43
CA ALA A 202 2.75 -2.05 -1.00
C ALA A 202 2.43 -2.39 -2.46
N GLU A 203 3.46 -2.63 -3.29
CA GLU A 203 3.30 -3.02 -4.69
C GLU A 203 2.49 -4.32 -4.84
N GLN A 204 2.76 -5.30 -3.98
CA GLN A 204 2.00 -6.57 -3.98
C GLN A 204 0.52 -6.35 -3.69
N GLN A 205 0.19 -5.46 -2.76
CA GLN A 205 -1.20 -5.13 -2.44
C GLN A 205 -1.87 -4.41 -3.61
N THR A 206 -1.20 -3.46 -4.19
CA THR A 206 -1.65 -2.68 -5.35
C THR A 206 -1.89 -3.58 -6.55
N MET A 207 -0.93 -4.44 -6.88
CA MET A 207 -1.06 -5.45 -7.94
C MET A 207 -2.30 -6.33 -7.73
N ASN A 208 -2.44 -6.90 -6.53
CA ASN A 208 -3.57 -7.78 -6.21
C ASN A 208 -4.90 -7.05 -6.37
N PHE A 209 -4.97 -5.80 -5.92
CA PHE A 209 -6.17 -4.98 -6.05
C PHE A 209 -6.51 -4.75 -7.54
N TYR A 210 -5.56 -4.34 -8.35
CA TYR A 210 -5.78 -4.05 -9.77
C TYR A 210 -6.17 -5.27 -10.57
N MET A 211 -5.53 -6.39 -10.35
CA MET A 211 -5.85 -7.65 -11.03
C MET A 211 -7.23 -8.20 -10.67
N ASN A 212 -7.73 -7.89 -9.48
CA ASN A 212 -9.08 -8.29 -9.06
C ASN A 212 -10.17 -7.30 -9.50
N VAL A 213 -9.86 -6.01 -9.50
CA VAL A 213 -10.82 -4.94 -9.79
C VAL A 213 -10.99 -4.72 -11.29
N GLY A 214 -9.90 -4.71 -12.03
CA GLY A 214 -9.93 -4.43 -13.47
C GLY A 214 -10.96 -5.24 -14.26
N PRO A 215 -11.03 -6.58 -14.08
CA PRO A 215 -12.00 -7.40 -14.78
C PRO A 215 -13.47 -7.08 -14.50
N THR A 216 -13.75 -6.36 -13.40
CA THR A 216 -15.13 -6.01 -13.02
C THR A 216 -15.70 -4.82 -13.80
N TYR A 217 -14.83 -4.03 -14.43
CA TYR A 217 -15.27 -2.88 -15.21
C TYR A 217 -15.95 -3.27 -16.51
N MET A 218 -17.02 -2.55 -16.84
CA MET A 218 -17.71 -2.69 -18.12
C MET A 218 -16.92 -2.02 -19.26
N GLU A 219 -16.27 -0.91 -18.98
CA GLU A 219 -15.52 -0.09 -19.92
C GLU A 219 -14.21 -0.80 -20.34
N PRO A 220 -14.01 -1.06 -21.65
CA PRO A 220 -12.79 -1.74 -22.11
C PRO A 220 -11.49 -0.98 -21.75
N ILE A 221 -11.54 0.34 -21.80
CA ILE A 221 -10.37 1.19 -21.46
C ILE A 221 -9.97 1.04 -19.99
N ALA A 222 -10.93 0.92 -19.10
CA ALA A 222 -10.65 0.68 -17.69
C ALA A 222 -9.99 -0.70 -17.49
N ARG A 223 -10.59 -1.76 -18.04
CA ARG A 223 -10.00 -3.11 -17.96
C ARG A 223 -8.57 -3.15 -18.49
N GLN A 224 -8.32 -2.50 -19.63
CA GLN A 224 -6.99 -2.46 -20.22
C GLN A 224 -6.00 -1.73 -19.30
N LEU A 225 -6.36 -0.59 -18.74
CA LEU A 225 -5.49 0.18 -17.86
C LEU A 225 -5.15 -0.58 -16.58
N TYR A 226 -6.14 -1.17 -15.90
CA TYR A 226 -5.90 -1.98 -14.70
C TYR A 226 -5.02 -3.20 -14.99
N GLN A 227 -5.22 -3.85 -16.14
CA GLN A 227 -4.37 -4.98 -16.53
C GLN A 227 -2.94 -4.52 -16.80
N GLU A 228 -2.76 -3.42 -17.53
CA GLU A 228 -1.44 -2.90 -17.88
C GLU A 228 -0.67 -2.48 -16.63
N ILE A 229 -1.27 -1.67 -15.75
CA ILE A 229 -0.61 -1.23 -14.53
C ILE A 229 -0.41 -2.41 -13.57
N GLY A 230 -1.38 -3.31 -13.43
CA GLY A 230 -1.22 -4.50 -12.59
C GLY A 230 -0.04 -5.39 -13.00
N LEU A 231 0.30 -5.47 -14.29
CA LEU A 231 1.50 -6.16 -14.77
C LEU A 231 2.79 -5.39 -14.45
N ILE A 232 2.74 -4.06 -14.48
CA ILE A 232 3.87 -3.22 -14.07
C ILE A 232 4.14 -3.42 -12.56
N GLU A 233 3.10 -3.43 -11.74
CA GLU A 233 3.23 -3.69 -10.30
C GLU A 233 3.80 -5.10 -10.02
N GLU A 234 3.48 -6.10 -10.84
CA GLU A 234 4.10 -7.44 -10.74
C GLU A 234 5.61 -7.38 -11.03
N GLU A 235 6.03 -6.55 -11.99
CA GLU A 235 7.46 -6.32 -12.26
C GLU A 235 8.13 -5.60 -11.07
N HIS A 236 7.48 -4.62 -10.44
CA HIS A 236 7.97 -3.95 -9.24
C HIS A 236 8.14 -4.92 -8.07
N VAL A 237 7.14 -5.73 -7.78
CA VAL A 237 7.22 -6.78 -6.75
C VAL A 237 8.43 -7.67 -6.98
N THR A 238 8.59 -8.20 -8.19
CA THR A 238 9.70 -9.07 -8.56
C THR A 238 11.05 -8.37 -8.40
N HIS A 239 11.13 -7.09 -8.78
CA HIS A 239 12.33 -6.29 -8.64
C HIS A 239 12.70 -6.12 -7.16
N TYR A 240 11.79 -5.64 -6.33
CA TYR A 240 12.06 -5.42 -4.91
C TYR A 240 12.32 -6.73 -4.16
N GLU A 241 11.66 -7.83 -4.51
CA GLU A 241 11.96 -9.15 -3.99
C GLU A 241 13.41 -9.54 -4.27
N SER A 242 13.91 -9.25 -5.46
CA SER A 242 15.31 -9.53 -5.84
C SER A 242 16.34 -8.78 -5.01
N LEU A 243 15.96 -7.65 -4.42
CA LEU A 243 16.84 -6.82 -3.57
C LEU A 243 16.92 -7.31 -2.12
N VAL A 244 15.99 -8.15 -1.70
CA VAL A 244 15.89 -8.55 -0.28
C VAL A 244 16.59 -9.87 -0.01
N ASP A 245 16.16 -10.96 -0.58
CA ASP A 245 16.86 -12.28 -0.56
C ASP A 245 16.17 -13.27 -1.51
N PRO A 246 16.92 -14.02 -2.36
CA PRO A 246 16.34 -15.06 -3.21
C PRO A 246 16.14 -16.40 -2.49
N GLY A 247 16.58 -16.54 -1.25
CA GLY A 247 16.57 -17.81 -0.52
C GLY A 247 15.38 -18.01 0.39
N GLU A 248 14.77 -16.94 0.84
CA GLU A 248 13.56 -16.96 1.68
C GLU A 248 12.40 -16.37 0.88
N SER A 249 11.28 -17.08 0.83
CA SER A 249 10.07 -16.47 0.30
C SER A 249 9.73 -15.26 1.16
N TRP A 250 9.29 -14.17 0.57
CA TRP A 250 8.93 -12.95 1.31
C TRP A 250 7.93 -13.23 2.45
N TRP A 251 7.12 -14.26 2.33
CA TRP A 251 6.24 -14.77 3.37
C TRP A 251 7.00 -15.33 4.57
N GLU A 252 8.08 -16.04 4.33
CA GLU A 252 8.94 -16.58 5.39
C GLU A 252 9.68 -15.45 6.11
N MET A 253 10.07 -14.42 5.39
CA MET A 253 10.72 -13.25 5.97
C MET A 253 9.77 -12.43 6.85
N LEU A 254 8.53 -12.18 6.40
CA LEU A 254 7.51 -11.54 7.22
C LEU A 254 7.19 -12.37 8.47
N LEU A 255 7.02 -13.67 8.31
CA LEU A 255 6.80 -14.59 9.43
C LEU A 255 7.96 -14.56 10.43
N ASN A 256 9.19 -14.56 9.96
CA ASN A 256 10.37 -14.54 10.81
C ASN A 256 10.55 -13.18 11.49
N HIS A 257 10.18 -12.09 10.84
CA HIS A 257 10.30 -10.75 11.41
C HIS A 257 9.21 -10.50 12.46
N GLU A 258 7.97 -10.77 12.19
CA GLU A 258 6.88 -10.67 13.17
C GLU A 258 7.05 -11.66 14.34
N TYR A 259 7.59 -12.86 14.08
CA TYR A 259 7.80 -13.86 15.11
C TYR A 259 8.91 -13.45 16.09
N ASN A 260 9.95 -12.80 15.61
CA ASN A 260 11.06 -12.33 16.46
C ASN A 260 10.72 -11.06 17.25
N GLU A 261 9.85 -10.20 16.74
CA GLU A 261 9.44 -8.97 17.44
C GLU A 261 8.30 -9.19 18.45
N CYS A 262 7.47 -10.20 18.27
CA CYS A 262 6.43 -10.54 19.24
C CYS A 262 6.95 -11.20 20.53
N TYR A 263 8.20 -11.64 20.56
CA TYR A 263 8.80 -12.34 21.71
C TYR A 263 9.92 -11.57 22.41
N LEU A 264 10.25 -10.35 21.97
CA LEU A 264 11.15 -9.44 22.65
C LEU A 264 10.39 -8.30 23.34
#